data_c7111aa5bc5deb70ee1b4abbc724e781
#
_entry.id   c7111aa5bc5deb70ee1b4abbc724e781
#
_cell.length_a   1.000
_cell.length_b   1.000
_cell.length_c   1.000
_cell.angle_alpha   90.00
_cell.angle_beta   90.00
_cell.angle_gamma   90.00
#
_symmetry.space_group_name_H-M   'P 1'
#
loop_
_entity.id
_entity.type
_entity.pdbx_description
1 polymer ?
#
loop_
_entity_poly.entity_id
_entity_poly.type
_entity_poly.pdbx_seq_one_letter_code
_entity_poly.pdbx_strand_id
1 'polypeptide(L)'
;CNLEYSEEGFYFLNPMPSVNELNEYYSSLYWDSRHEKIYGANMRDLVHFAILEEFIPKYLSTGNVFLNFGAGHGGISNLCWLKGMEVVNVESSSIPNFYTERWKTVKEINQIENNSVDLIYGSHSLEHIQNIDKFKAQVSRVLKPGGFMFWEVPNADCPSNGAQKGQVDVPHTYYFETNFFEKWFSNYLICGGYEQSQRFNAIQDWQKYKDDKGSVIRALGQIDNE
;
A
#
# COMPACT_ATOMS: atom_id res chain seq x y z
N CYS A 1 -23.08 8.89 -0.15
CA CYS A 1 -22.61 7.50 -0.16
C CYS A 1 -22.85 6.88 1.20
N ASN A 2 -23.18 5.59 1.24
CA ASN A 2 -23.28 4.79 2.45
C ASN A 2 -22.09 3.84 2.49
N LEU A 3 -21.70 3.41 3.71
CA LEU A 3 -20.76 2.30 3.86
C LEU A 3 -21.55 0.99 3.86
N GLU A 4 -21.15 0.05 3.00
CA GLU A 4 -21.64 -1.32 3.00
C GLU A 4 -20.50 -2.27 3.39
N TYR A 5 -20.83 -3.36 4.09
CA TYR A 5 -19.87 -4.36 4.52
C TYR A 5 -19.82 -5.54 3.56
N SER A 6 -18.62 -6.01 3.27
CA SER A 6 -18.36 -7.24 2.50
C SER A 6 -17.89 -8.36 3.42
N GLU A 7 -18.39 -9.57 3.19
CA GLU A 7 -17.91 -10.78 3.89
C GLU A 7 -16.40 -11.06 3.64
N GLU A 8 -15.80 -10.40 2.66
CA GLU A 8 -14.36 -10.47 2.43
C GLU A 8 -13.53 -9.69 3.48
N GLY A 9 -14.15 -8.90 4.37
CA GLY A 9 -13.47 -8.20 5.44
C GLY A 9 -13.12 -6.75 5.13
N PHE A 10 -14.00 -6.05 4.46
CA PHE A 10 -13.89 -4.62 4.25
C PHE A 10 -15.25 -3.92 4.18
N TYR A 11 -15.27 -2.63 4.45
CA TYR A 11 -16.38 -1.75 4.11
C TYR A 11 -16.05 -1.01 2.82
N PHE A 12 -17.06 -0.65 2.06
CA PHE A 12 -16.90 0.10 0.81
C PHE A 12 -18.01 1.12 0.63
N LEU A 13 -17.72 2.15 -0.17
CA LEU A 13 -18.72 3.17 -0.50
C LEU A 13 -19.75 2.64 -1.51
N ASN A 14 -21.02 2.82 -1.21
CA ASN A 14 -22.10 2.59 -2.17
C ASN A 14 -23.03 3.81 -2.26
N PRO A 15 -23.23 4.44 -3.45
CA PRO A 15 -22.53 4.11 -4.71
C PRO A 15 -21.03 4.44 -4.64
N MET A 16 -20.23 3.64 -5.34
CA MET A 16 -18.79 3.87 -5.52
C MET A 16 -18.59 5.17 -6.33
N PRO A 17 -17.72 6.10 -5.88
CA PRO A 17 -17.38 7.29 -6.67
C PRO A 17 -16.86 6.94 -8.05
N SER A 18 -17.23 7.74 -9.05
CA SER A 18 -16.72 7.57 -10.40
C SER A 18 -15.23 7.91 -10.50
N VAL A 19 -14.55 7.41 -11.55
CA VAL A 19 -13.15 7.76 -11.85
C VAL A 19 -12.97 9.28 -11.96
N ASN A 20 -13.93 9.97 -12.58
CA ASN A 20 -13.86 11.41 -12.76
C ASN A 20 -13.93 12.18 -11.44
N GLU A 21 -14.82 11.79 -10.53
CA GLU A 21 -14.93 12.41 -9.20
C GLU A 21 -13.66 12.23 -8.39
N LEU A 22 -13.06 11.03 -8.39
CA LEU A 22 -11.80 10.77 -7.72
C LEU A 22 -10.63 11.54 -8.36
N ASN A 23 -10.55 11.57 -9.70
CA ASN A 23 -9.52 12.32 -10.41
C ASN A 23 -9.62 13.83 -10.14
N GLU A 24 -10.82 14.39 -10.09
CA GLU A 24 -11.04 15.79 -9.74
C GLU A 24 -10.57 16.08 -8.31
N TYR A 25 -10.91 15.22 -7.36
CA TYR A 25 -10.44 15.34 -5.98
C TYR A 25 -8.91 15.32 -5.89
N TYR A 26 -8.24 14.34 -6.53
CA TYR A 26 -6.79 14.20 -6.48
C TYR A 26 -6.06 15.33 -7.22
N SER A 27 -6.63 15.85 -8.30
CA SER A 27 -5.99 16.92 -9.07
C SER A 27 -6.13 18.30 -8.44
N SER A 28 -7.23 18.55 -7.70
CA SER A 28 -7.58 19.89 -7.23
C SER A 28 -7.46 20.09 -5.72
N LEU A 29 -7.67 19.05 -4.91
CA LEU A 29 -7.81 19.20 -3.46
C LEU A 29 -6.74 18.47 -2.65
N TYR A 30 -6.30 17.30 -3.10
CA TYR A 30 -5.46 16.43 -2.30
C TYR A 30 -4.04 16.95 -2.13
N TRP A 31 -3.44 17.46 -3.22
CA TRP A 31 -2.03 17.86 -3.24
C TRP A 31 -1.77 19.33 -2.87
N ASP A 32 -2.79 20.19 -2.98
CA ASP A 32 -2.61 21.64 -2.73
C ASP A 32 -2.51 22.02 -1.24
N SER A 33 -3.03 21.21 -0.33
CA SER A 33 -3.21 21.65 1.07
C SER A 33 -2.45 20.84 2.12
N ARG A 34 -1.91 19.65 1.81
CA ARG A 34 -1.43 18.70 2.83
C ARG A 34 -0.01 18.21 2.66
N HIS A 35 0.62 18.43 1.52
CA HIS A 35 1.92 17.83 1.24
C HIS A 35 2.97 18.90 0.99
N GLU A 36 3.67 19.28 2.05
CA GLU A 36 4.98 19.92 1.90
C GLU A 36 5.86 19.02 1.03
N LYS A 37 6.70 19.65 0.19
CA LYS A 37 7.65 18.94 -0.67
C LYS A 37 8.62 18.14 0.21
N ILE A 38 8.27 16.87 0.48
CA ILE A 38 9.15 15.95 1.19
C ILE A 38 10.14 15.41 0.18
N TYR A 39 11.39 15.76 0.36
CA TYR A 39 12.52 15.25 -0.43
C TYR A 39 13.11 14.04 0.28
N GLY A 40 13.12 12.88 -0.38
CA GLY A 40 13.69 11.66 0.14
C GLY A 40 12.75 10.81 1.00
N ALA A 41 13.30 9.79 1.64
CA ALA A 41 12.56 8.89 2.51
C ALA A 41 12.15 9.58 3.81
N ASN A 42 10.90 9.42 4.21
CA ASN A 42 10.40 9.86 5.51
C ASN A 42 10.56 8.75 6.56
N MET A 43 10.16 9.01 7.81
CA MET A 43 10.28 8.03 8.89
C MET A 43 9.43 6.77 8.64
N ARG A 44 8.27 6.88 8.01
CA ARG A 44 7.43 5.74 7.63
C ARG A 44 8.15 4.85 6.62
N ASP A 45 8.75 5.44 5.59
CA ASP A 45 9.53 4.71 4.59
C ASP A 45 10.67 3.91 5.22
N LEU A 46 11.39 4.52 6.18
CA LEU A 46 12.49 3.87 6.90
C LEU A 46 11.99 2.70 7.75
N VAL A 47 10.87 2.86 8.44
CA VAL A 47 10.26 1.78 9.25
C VAL A 47 9.82 0.62 8.35
N HIS A 48 9.12 0.92 7.25
CA HIS A 48 8.69 -0.12 6.32
C HIS A 48 9.87 -0.83 5.67
N PHE A 49 10.88 -0.08 5.27
CA PHE A 49 12.10 -0.65 4.71
C PHE A 49 12.81 -1.58 5.72
N ALA A 50 12.89 -1.19 7.00
CA ALA A 50 13.45 -2.04 8.05
C ALA A 50 12.64 -3.32 8.29
N ILE A 51 11.31 -3.26 8.20
CA ILE A 51 10.44 -4.44 8.25
C ILE A 51 10.75 -5.39 7.07
N LEU A 52 10.83 -4.86 5.87
CA LEU A 52 11.14 -5.67 4.68
C LEU A 52 12.55 -6.31 4.79
N GLU A 53 13.54 -5.56 5.28
CA GLU A 53 14.91 -6.06 5.53
C GLU A 53 14.92 -7.21 6.56
N GLU A 54 14.10 -7.13 7.59
CA GLU A 54 14.05 -8.15 8.63
C GLU A 54 13.38 -9.45 8.15
N PHE A 55 12.23 -9.33 7.48
CA PHE A 55 11.41 -10.51 7.17
C PHE A 55 11.68 -11.12 5.80
N ILE A 56 12.05 -10.30 4.81
CA ILE A 56 12.26 -10.75 3.42
C ILE A 56 13.55 -10.20 2.79
N PRO A 57 14.71 -10.24 3.47
CA PRO A 57 15.94 -9.58 3.01
C PRO A 57 16.39 -10.03 1.62
N LYS A 58 16.15 -11.30 1.25
CA LYS A 58 16.52 -11.83 -0.07
C LYS A 58 15.76 -11.17 -1.24
N TYR A 59 14.57 -10.58 -0.97
CA TYR A 59 13.79 -9.87 -1.98
C TYR A 59 14.26 -8.42 -2.15
N LEU A 60 15.01 -7.87 -1.18
CA LEU A 60 15.62 -6.55 -1.25
C LEU A 60 17.06 -6.63 -1.78
N SER A 61 17.26 -7.24 -2.91
CA SER A 61 18.59 -7.47 -3.48
C SER A 61 18.68 -7.06 -4.95
N THR A 62 19.91 -6.85 -5.40
CA THR A 62 20.21 -6.51 -6.80
C THR A 62 19.59 -7.50 -7.77
N GLY A 63 18.93 -6.99 -8.80
CA GLY A 63 18.28 -7.76 -9.86
C GLY A 63 16.82 -8.15 -9.57
N ASN A 64 16.32 -7.91 -8.35
CA ASN A 64 14.89 -8.01 -8.06
C ASN A 64 14.16 -6.74 -8.44
N VAL A 65 12.90 -6.88 -8.84
CA VAL A 65 12.02 -5.78 -9.25
C VAL A 65 11.10 -5.40 -8.10
N PHE A 66 11.17 -4.15 -7.67
CA PHE A 66 10.31 -3.53 -6.66
C PHE A 66 9.27 -2.64 -7.34
N LEU A 67 7.98 -2.90 -7.10
CA LEU A 67 6.88 -2.08 -7.55
C LEU A 67 6.30 -1.32 -6.36
N ASN A 68 6.30 0.02 -6.44
CA ASN A 68 5.65 0.90 -5.47
C ASN A 68 4.32 1.42 -6.04
N PHE A 69 3.21 0.96 -5.47
CA PHE A 69 1.86 1.34 -5.86
C PHE A 69 1.38 2.54 -5.04
N GLY A 70 0.97 3.61 -5.72
CA GLY A 70 0.68 4.90 -5.10
C GLY A 70 1.96 5.55 -4.58
N ALA A 71 2.97 5.63 -5.43
CA ALA A 71 4.35 5.90 -5.03
C ALA A 71 4.58 7.29 -4.43
N GLY A 72 3.70 8.26 -4.69
CA GLY A 72 3.90 9.62 -4.23
C GLY A 72 5.28 10.17 -4.61
N HIS A 73 6.01 10.68 -3.64
CA HIS A 73 7.37 11.19 -3.86
C HIS A 73 8.46 10.11 -3.98
N GLY A 74 8.13 8.83 -3.82
CA GLY A 74 9.05 7.72 -4.02
C GLY A 74 10.10 7.56 -2.91
N GLY A 75 9.78 7.87 -1.66
CA GLY A 75 10.73 7.77 -0.56
C GLY A 75 11.28 6.36 -0.39
N ILE A 76 10.42 5.35 -0.26
CA ILE A 76 10.84 3.94 -0.16
C ILE A 76 11.44 3.43 -1.48
N SER A 77 10.97 3.93 -2.62
CA SER A 77 11.56 3.61 -3.94
C SER A 77 13.04 3.96 -3.99
N ASN A 78 13.41 5.12 -3.40
CA ASN A 78 14.80 5.51 -3.30
C ASN A 78 15.63 4.54 -2.43
N LEU A 79 15.09 4.05 -1.33
CA LEU A 79 15.77 3.06 -0.47
C LEU A 79 15.99 1.73 -1.21
N CYS A 80 14.96 1.24 -1.90
CA CYS A 80 15.04 0.00 -2.70
C CYS A 80 16.04 0.15 -3.86
N TRP A 81 16.04 1.30 -4.54
CA TRP A 81 17.02 1.59 -5.59
C TRP A 81 18.46 1.60 -5.06
N LEU A 82 18.71 2.20 -3.88
CA LEU A 82 20.02 2.20 -3.22
C LEU A 82 20.49 0.78 -2.85
N LYS A 83 19.58 -0.16 -2.66
CA LYS A 83 19.89 -1.61 -2.49
C LYS A 83 20.23 -2.33 -3.80
N GLY A 84 20.13 -1.64 -4.93
CA GLY A 84 20.40 -2.19 -6.26
C GLY A 84 19.20 -2.88 -6.90
N MET A 85 17.98 -2.69 -6.37
CA MET A 85 16.77 -3.20 -7.01
C MET A 85 16.44 -2.40 -8.26
N GLU A 86 15.78 -3.05 -9.22
CA GLU A 86 15.05 -2.35 -10.27
C GLU A 86 13.73 -1.83 -9.70
N VAL A 87 13.45 -0.53 -9.87
CA VAL A 87 12.28 0.11 -9.26
C VAL A 87 11.30 0.55 -10.33
N VAL A 88 10.04 0.20 -10.13
CA VAL A 88 8.90 0.67 -10.93
C VAL A 88 7.88 1.31 -10.00
N ASN A 89 7.52 2.55 -10.28
CA ASN A 89 6.47 3.27 -9.57
C ASN A 89 5.17 3.26 -10.36
N VAL A 90 4.05 3.04 -9.67
CA VAL A 90 2.70 3.31 -10.20
C VAL A 90 2.17 4.55 -9.48
N GLU A 91 1.96 5.63 -10.22
CA GLU A 91 1.47 6.90 -9.66
C GLU A 91 0.58 7.62 -10.67
N SER A 92 -0.72 7.72 -10.36
CA SER A 92 -1.73 8.31 -11.23
C SER A 92 -1.66 9.84 -11.26
N SER A 93 -1.25 10.44 -10.16
CA SER A 93 -1.16 11.90 -10.04
C SER A 93 0.01 12.50 -10.84
N SER A 94 -0.02 13.82 -10.98
CA SER A 94 1.04 14.58 -11.67
C SER A 94 2.10 15.10 -10.69
N ILE A 95 2.38 14.36 -9.62
CA ILE A 95 3.41 14.74 -8.67
C ILE A 95 4.76 14.84 -9.38
N PRO A 96 5.55 15.92 -9.12
CA PRO A 96 6.90 15.99 -9.61
C PRO A 96 7.72 14.83 -9.03
N ASN A 97 8.13 13.92 -9.90
CA ASN A 97 9.04 12.86 -9.53
C ASN A 97 10.47 13.40 -9.62
N PHE A 98 11.09 13.63 -8.45
CA PHE A 98 12.43 14.23 -8.37
C PHE A 98 13.56 13.29 -8.79
N TYR A 99 13.26 12.00 -9.01
CA TYR A 99 14.26 10.97 -9.30
C TYR A 99 13.91 10.18 -10.56
N THR A 100 13.38 10.87 -11.58
CA THR A 100 12.86 10.24 -12.82
C THR A 100 13.89 9.39 -13.57
N GLU A 101 15.17 9.62 -13.37
CA GLU A 101 16.27 8.85 -13.95
C GLU A 101 16.63 7.56 -13.21
N ARG A 102 16.10 7.37 -12.00
CA ARG A 102 16.42 6.19 -11.17
C ARG A 102 15.45 5.03 -11.33
N TRP A 103 14.24 5.33 -11.79
CA TRP A 103 13.17 4.34 -11.94
C TRP A 103 12.16 4.72 -13.00
N LYS A 104 11.46 3.70 -13.47
CA LYS A 104 10.32 3.86 -14.37
C LYS A 104 9.08 4.27 -13.55
N THR A 105 8.33 5.27 -14.00
CA THR A 105 7.02 5.60 -13.44
C THR A 105 5.95 5.40 -14.51
N VAL A 106 4.89 4.69 -14.18
CA VAL A 106 3.71 4.45 -15.01
C VAL A 106 2.46 4.95 -14.31
N LYS A 107 1.40 5.20 -15.07
CA LYS A 107 0.15 5.72 -14.51
C LYS A 107 -0.73 4.64 -13.91
N GLU A 108 -0.66 3.44 -14.44
CA GLU A 108 -1.54 2.33 -14.08
C GLU A 108 -0.78 1.01 -14.04
N ILE A 109 -1.19 0.11 -13.15
CA ILE A 109 -0.59 -1.22 -12.99
C ILE A 109 -0.74 -2.10 -14.23
N ASN A 110 -1.73 -1.84 -15.09
CA ASN A 110 -1.92 -2.56 -16.35
C ASN A 110 -0.78 -2.37 -17.37
N GLN A 111 0.06 -1.35 -17.16
CA GLN A 111 1.25 -1.05 -17.98
C GLN A 111 2.50 -1.88 -17.56
N ILE A 112 2.38 -2.69 -16.51
CA ILE A 112 3.44 -3.57 -16.02
C ILE A 112 3.32 -4.93 -16.70
N GLU A 113 4.45 -5.54 -17.02
CA GLU A 113 4.52 -6.86 -17.63
C GLU A 113 4.07 -7.98 -16.68
N ASN A 114 3.56 -9.08 -17.23
CA ASN A 114 3.17 -10.25 -16.45
C ASN A 114 4.40 -10.88 -15.78
N ASN A 115 4.23 -11.40 -14.56
CA ASN A 115 5.26 -12.14 -13.82
C ASN A 115 6.63 -11.43 -13.80
N SER A 116 6.61 -10.10 -13.63
CA SER A 116 7.83 -9.28 -13.71
C SER A 116 8.29 -8.71 -12.36
N VAL A 117 7.42 -8.72 -11.34
CA VAL A 117 7.65 -8.05 -10.06
C VAL A 117 7.96 -9.06 -8.96
N ASP A 118 9.02 -8.84 -8.20
CA ASP A 118 9.40 -9.69 -7.06
C ASP A 118 8.75 -9.22 -5.74
N LEU A 119 8.58 -7.90 -5.58
CA LEU A 119 7.99 -7.29 -4.39
C LEU A 119 7.08 -6.13 -4.79
N ILE A 120 5.80 -6.22 -4.41
CA ILE A 120 4.83 -5.12 -4.50
C ILE A 120 4.74 -4.46 -3.13
N TYR A 121 4.72 -3.15 -3.12
CA TYR A 121 4.53 -2.32 -1.93
C TYR A 121 3.45 -1.28 -2.18
N GLY A 122 2.64 -1.01 -1.16
CA GLY A 122 1.73 0.12 -1.13
C GLY A 122 1.47 0.58 0.31
N SER A 123 1.48 1.89 0.51
CA SER A 123 1.17 2.50 1.80
C SER A 123 0.17 3.62 1.58
N HIS A 124 -0.97 3.53 2.25
CA HIS A 124 -2.09 4.46 2.09
C HIS A 124 -2.47 4.69 0.62
N SER A 125 -2.66 3.60 -0.12
CA SER A 125 -3.00 3.61 -1.54
C SER A 125 -4.08 2.60 -1.92
N LEU A 126 -4.15 1.46 -1.22
CA LEU A 126 -5.13 0.41 -1.51
C LEU A 126 -6.56 0.84 -1.19
N GLU A 127 -6.75 1.69 -0.17
CA GLU A 127 -8.03 2.25 0.22
C GLU A 127 -8.63 3.25 -0.78
N HIS A 128 -7.86 3.62 -1.81
CA HIS A 128 -8.26 4.60 -2.83
C HIS A 128 -8.60 3.97 -4.18
N ILE A 129 -8.50 2.66 -4.33
CA ILE A 129 -8.83 1.97 -5.58
C ILE A 129 -10.34 1.94 -5.81
N GLN A 130 -10.76 1.75 -7.06
CA GLN A 130 -12.19 1.70 -7.39
C GLN A 130 -12.80 0.31 -7.43
N ASN A 131 -11.99 -0.71 -7.70
CA ASN A 131 -12.48 -2.09 -7.84
C ASN A 131 -11.42 -3.05 -7.33
N ILE A 132 -11.70 -3.64 -6.16
CA ILE A 132 -10.76 -4.52 -5.47
C ILE A 132 -10.49 -5.81 -6.24
N ASP A 133 -11.51 -6.39 -6.90
CA ASP A 133 -11.34 -7.65 -7.63
C ASP A 133 -10.47 -7.47 -8.86
N LYS A 134 -10.71 -6.39 -9.62
CA LYS A 134 -9.85 -6.03 -10.76
C LYS A 134 -8.43 -5.75 -10.32
N PHE A 135 -8.26 -5.10 -9.17
CA PHE A 135 -6.94 -4.81 -8.62
C PHE A 135 -6.22 -6.09 -8.19
N LYS A 136 -6.89 -7.00 -7.45
CA LYS A 136 -6.35 -8.32 -7.06
C LYS A 136 -5.90 -9.11 -8.30
N ALA A 137 -6.70 -9.11 -9.36
CA ALA A 137 -6.35 -9.77 -10.62
C ALA A 137 -5.10 -9.15 -11.27
N GLN A 138 -4.95 -7.82 -11.25
CA GLN A 138 -3.74 -7.17 -11.76
C GLN A 138 -2.50 -7.46 -10.90
N VAL A 139 -2.64 -7.48 -9.59
CA VAL A 139 -1.57 -7.87 -8.67
C VAL A 139 -1.10 -9.30 -8.97
N SER A 140 -2.02 -10.26 -9.05
CA SER A 140 -1.70 -11.65 -9.40
C SER A 140 -1.00 -11.78 -10.77
N ARG A 141 -1.42 -10.96 -11.74
CA ARG A 141 -0.83 -10.95 -13.08
C ARG A 141 0.63 -10.48 -13.11
N VAL A 142 0.95 -9.41 -12.35
CA VAL A 142 2.29 -8.79 -12.41
C VAL A 142 3.29 -9.42 -11.45
N LEU A 143 2.82 -9.98 -10.33
CA LEU A 143 3.67 -10.60 -9.32
C LEU A 143 4.24 -11.92 -9.85
N LYS A 144 5.54 -12.13 -9.67
CA LYS A 144 6.18 -13.42 -9.96
C LYS A 144 5.67 -14.51 -9.02
N PRO A 145 5.64 -15.79 -9.45
CA PRO A 145 5.39 -16.88 -8.53
C PRO A 145 6.34 -16.82 -7.32
N GLY A 146 5.77 -16.86 -6.11
CA GLY A 146 6.53 -16.73 -4.87
C GLY A 146 6.97 -15.30 -4.52
N GLY A 147 6.56 -14.30 -5.28
CA GLY A 147 6.78 -12.90 -4.94
C GLY A 147 6.02 -12.48 -3.68
N PHE A 148 6.41 -11.35 -3.10
CA PHE A 148 5.81 -10.80 -1.88
C PHE A 148 5.05 -9.51 -2.14
N MET A 149 4.12 -9.23 -1.25
CA MET A 149 3.40 -7.96 -1.17
C MET A 149 3.48 -7.39 0.24
N PHE A 150 3.62 -6.08 0.34
CA PHE A 150 3.47 -5.33 1.58
C PHE A 150 2.43 -4.24 1.40
N TRP A 151 1.45 -4.22 2.30
CA TRP A 151 0.42 -3.18 2.34
C TRP A 151 0.35 -2.55 3.73
N GLU A 152 0.30 -1.22 3.78
CA GLU A 152 -0.17 -0.48 4.95
C GLU A 152 -1.44 0.28 4.58
N VAL A 153 -2.51 0.07 5.36
CA VAL A 153 -3.82 0.72 5.17
C VAL A 153 -4.40 1.15 6.51
N PRO A 154 -5.32 2.14 6.54
CA PRO A 154 -6.11 2.42 7.74
C PRO A 154 -6.89 1.19 8.19
N ASN A 155 -6.89 0.93 9.50
CA ASN A 155 -7.53 -0.24 10.10
C ASN A 155 -8.99 0.07 10.43
N ALA A 156 -9.93 -0.54 9.72
CA ALA A 156 -11.37 -0.39 9.97
C ALA A 156 -11.81 -0.95 11.33
N ASP A 157 -11.10 -1.94 11.87
CA ASP A 157 -11.33 -2.49 13.21
C ASP A 157 -10.97 -1.52 14.34
N CYS A 158 -10.17 -0.50 14.05
CA CYS A 158 -9.78 0.48 15.05
C CYS A 158 -10.94 1.43 15.38
N PRO A 159 -11.38 1.52 16.64
CA PRO A 159 -12.50 2.38 17.01
C PRO A 159 -12.30 3.86 16.68
N SER A 160 -11.05 4.32 16.56
CA SER A 160 -10.70 5.70 16.21
C SER A 160 -10.90 6.02 14.73
N ASN A 161 -10.87 5.02 13.84
CA ASN A 161 -11.02 5.24 12.40
C ASN A 161 -12.47 5.41 11.93
N GLY A 162 -13.44 5.13 12.79
CA GLY A 162 -14.84 5.50 12.57
C GLY A 162 -15.62 4.67 11.55
N ALA A 163 -15.00 3.79 10.77
CA ALA A 163 -15.67 2.99 9.74
C ALA A 163 -16.83 2.14 10.33
N GLN A 164 -16.61 1.51 11.47
CA GLN A 164 -17.64 0.74 12.18
C GLN A 164 -18.83 1.60 12.64
N LYS A 165 -18.68 2.93 12.68
CA LYS A 165 -19.72 3.90 13.00
C LYS A 165 -20.34 4.54 11.75
N GLY A 166 -20.01 4.05 10.56
CA GLY A 166 -20.47 4.60 9.29
C GLY A 166 -19.84 5.93 8.92
N GLN A 167 -18.71 6.30 9.54
CA GLN A 167 -18.00 7.53 9.21
C GLN A 167 -17.15 7.31 7.94
N VAL A 168 -17.27 8.23 7.00
CA VAL A 168 -16.53 8.23 5.75
C VAL A 168 -15.38 9.23 5.84
N ASP A 169 -14.18 8.80 5.56
CA ASP A 169 -13.00 9.64 5.38
C ASP A 169 -12.68 9.77 3.89
N VAL A 170 -13.03 10.89 3.30
CA VAL A 170 -12.80 11.16 1.87
C VAL A 170 -11.31 11.38 1.63
N PRO A 171 -10.67 10.71 0.65
CA PRO A 171 -11.26 10.00 -0.50
C PRO A 171 -11.24 8.46 -0.38
N HIS A 172 -11.24 7.87 0.82
CA HIS A 172 -11.22 6.43 0.97
C HIS A 172 -12.48 5.79 0.36
N THR A 173 -12.29 4.87 -0.54
CA THR A 173 -13.35 4.08 -1.18
C THR A 173 -13.56 2.73 -0.49
N TYR A 174 -12.48 2.22 0.16
CA TYR A 174 -12.48 1.00 0.96
C TYR A 174 -11.93 1.24 2.36
N TYR A 175 -12.38 0.42 3.31
CA TYR A 175 -11.97 0.41 4.71
C TYR A 175 -11.73 -1.05 5.11
N PHE A 176 -10.47 -1.43 5.25
CA PHE A 176 -10.06 -2.83 5.42
C PHE A 176 -9.99 -3.24 6.89
N GLU A 177 -10.42 -4.48 7.15
CA GLU A 177 -10.16 -5.22 8.38
C GLU A 177 -8.98 -6.18 8.17
N THR A 178 -8.39 -6.68 9.26
CA THR A 178 -7.25 -7.62 9.19
C THR A 178 -7.60 -8.91 8.45
N ASN A 179 -8.83 -9.40 8.61
CA ASN A 179 -9.32 -10.62 7.99
C ASN A 179 -9.37 -10.56 6.45
N PHE A 180 -9.41 -9.36 5.85
CA PHE A 180 -9.29 -9.20 4.40
C PHE A 180 -7.94 -9.75 3.90
N PHE A 181 -6.86 -9.38 4.55
CA PHE A 181 -5.52 -9.83 4.18
C PHE A 181 -5.30 -11.31 4.50
N GLU A 182 -5.89 -11.83 5.58
CA GLU A 182 -5.87 -13.25 5.91
C GLU A 182 -6.56 -14.12 4.86
N LYS A 183 -7.59 -13.59 4.21
CA LYS A 183 -8.28 -14.27 3.09
C LYS A 183 -7.56 -14.10 1.76
N TRP A 184 -6.86 -12.99 1.58
CA TRP A 184 -6.16 -12.71 0.32
C TRP A 184 -4.80 -13.38 0.23
N PHE A 185 -4.09 -13.54 1.35
CA PHE A 185 -2.74 -14.08 1.40
C PHE A 185 -2.73 -15.55 1.80
N SER A 186 -1.87 -16.35 1.17
CA SER A 186 -1.65 -17.75 1.53
C SER A 186 -0.59 -17.94 2.62
N ASN A 187 0.42 -17.06 2.65
CA ASN A 187 1.49 -17.03 3.64
C ASN A 187 1.72 -15.58 4.06
N TYR A 188 1.51 -15.26 5.34
CA TYR A 188 1.46 -13.88 5.77
C TYR A 188 1.92 -13.62 7.20
N LEU A 189 2.32 -12.35 7.40
CA LEU A 189 2.45 -11.69 8.68
C LEU A 189 1.55 -10.45 8.65
N ILE A 190 0.64 -10.35 9.60
CA ILE A 190 -0.28 -9.21 9.73
C ILE A 190 -0.18 -8.66 11.14
N CYS A 191 -0.08 -7.36 11.25
CA CYS A 191 -0.13 -6.68 12.54
C CYS A 191 -0.93 -5.39 12.45
N GLY A 192 -1.56 -5.01 13.54
CA GLY A 192 -1.98 -3.64 13.78
C GLY A 192 -0.75 -2.78 14.11
N GLY A 193 -0.78 -1.55 13.70
CA GLY A 193 0.25 -0.55 14.01
C GLY A 193 -0.37 0.79 14.31
N TYR A 194 0.40 1.69 14.90
CA TYR A 194 0.00 3.08 15.02
C TYR A 194 0.76 3.89 13.99
N GLU A 195 0.05 4.71 13.23
CA GLU A 195 0.66 5.59 12.23
C GLU A 195 1.77 6.46 12.83
N GLN A 196 1.60 6.83 14.11
CA GLN A 196 2.59 7.62 14.86
C GLN A 196 3.68 6.78 15.52
N SER A 197 3.58 5.46 15.59
CA SER A 197 4.65 4.59 16.10
C SER A 197 5.73 4.37 15.04
N GLN A 198 6.14 5.45 14.43
CA GLN A 198 7.27 5.56 13.51
C GLN A 198 8.62 5.40 14.24
N ARG A 199 8.65 4.71 15.39
CA ARG A 199 9.86 4.47 16.13
C ARG A 199 10.58 3.25 15.56
N PHE A 200 11.89 3.27 15.60
CA PHE A 200 12.77 2.17 15.20
C PHE A 200 12.45 0.82 15.90
N ASN A 201 11.65 0.83 16.95
CA ASN A 201 11.15 -0.35 17.64
C ASN A 201 9.98 -1.07 16.91
N ALA A 202 9.57 -0.58 15.74
CA ALA A 202 8.45 -1.15 15.01
C ALA A 202 8.63 -2.63 14.63
N ILE A 203 9.85 -3.12 14.50
CA ILE A 203 10.14 -4.54 14.25
C ILE A 203 9.79 -5.39 15.48
N GLN A 204 10.13 -4.93 16.67
CA GLN A 204 9.73 -5.59 17.91
C GLN A 204 8.23 -5.45 18.14
N ASP A 205 7.65 -4.33 17.76
CA ASP A 205 6.22 -4.07 17.83
C ASP A 205 5.43 -4.93 16.86
N TRP A 206 5.98 -5.29 15.68
CA TRP A 206 5.34 -6.19 14.73
C TRP A 206 4.94 -7.53 15.36
N GLN A 207 5.82 -8.15 16.14
CA GLN A 207 5.50 -9.39 16.84
C GLN A 207 4.60 -9.16 18.06
N LYS A 208 4.76 -8.03 18.74
CA LYS A 208 4.04 -7.69 19.97
C LYS A 208 2.58 -7.29 19.70
N TYR A 209 2.30 -6.63 18.58
CA TYR A 209 0.97 -6.10 18.25
C TYR A 209 0.22 -6.93 17.22
N LYS A 210 0.57 -8.22 17.06
CA LYS A 210 -0.11 -9.13 16.14
C LYS A 210 -1.64 -9.15 16.31
N ASP A 211 -2.12 -8.93 17.54
CA ASP A 211 -3.52 -8.94 17.92
C ASP A 211 -4.04 -7.54 18.31
N ASP A 212 -3.25 -6.48 18.09
CA ASP A 212 -3.64 -5.13 18.51
C ASP A 212 -4.38 -4.39 17.41
N LYS A 213 -5.49 -3.75 17.79
CA LYS A 213 -6.32 -2.94 16.89
C LYS A 213 -5.73 -1.53 16.76
N GLY A 214 -4.49 -1.44 16.26
CA GLY A 214 -3.85 -0.17 15.94
C GLY A 214 -4.57 0.59 14.82
N SER A 215 -4.22 1.85 14.61
CA SER A 215 -4.87 2.71 13.60
C SER A 215 -4.59 2.30 12.16
N VAL A 216 -3.55 1.51 11.92
CA VAL A 216 -3.21 0.96 10.61
C VAL A 216 -3.03 -0.56 10.68
N ILE A 217 -3.25 -1.21 9.56
CA ILE A 217 -2.89 -2.61 9.32
C ILE A 217 -1.62 -2.60 8.47
N ARG A 218 -0.63 -3.42 8.85
CA ARG A 218 0.52 -3.77 8.04
C ARG A 218 0.46 -5.24 7.70
N ALA A 219 0.36 -5.55 6.43
CA ALA A 219 0.25 -6.91 5.93
C ALA A 219 1.40 -7.21 4.96
N LEU A 220 2.22 -8.19 5.30
CA LEU A 220 3.28 -8.73 4.46
C LEU A 220 2.92 -10.18 4.12
N GLY A 221 2.87 -10.54 2.84
CA GLY A 221 2.50 -11.90 2.48
C GLY A 221 2.68 -12.24 1.00
N GLN A 222 2.32 -13.46 0.69
CA GLN A 222 2.33 -14.04 -0.65
C GLN A 222 0.90 -14.42 -1.05
N ILE A 223 0.67 -14.58 -2.34
CA ILE A 223 -0.56 -15.17 -2.87
C ILE A 223 -0.23 -16.48 -3.56
N ASP A 224 -1.18 -17.41 -3.57
CA ASP A 224 -1.10 -18.61 -4.40
C ASP A 224 -1.32 -18.17 -5.86
N ASN A 225 -0.29 -18.25 -6.65
CA ASN A 225 -0.42 -18.14 -8.10
C ASN A 225 -0.71 -19.55 -8.62
N GLU A 226 -1.99 -19.84 -8.90
CA GLU A 226 -2.38 -21.02 -9.65
C GLU A 226 -1.85 -21.01 -11.09
#